data_d51b37ecd4cbc8b1420d169d7a294661
#
_entry.id   d51b37ecd4cbc8b1420d169d7a294661
#
_cell.length_a   1.000
_cell.length_b   1.000
_cell.length_c   1.000
_cell.angle_alpha   90.00
_cell.angle_beta   90.00
_cell.angle_gamma   90.00
#
_symmetry.space_group_name_H-M   'P 1'
#
loop_
_entity.id
_entity.type
_entity.pdbx_description
1 polymer ?
#
loop_
_entity_poly.entity_id
_entity_poly.type
_entity_poly.pdbx_seq_one_letter_code
_entity_poly.pdbx_strand_id
1 'polypeptide(L)'
;MKKIFAMIMTICLMASALCVTTFAEESTDDFVITVSAEKEDGTVVKLEDYTSFEAGWNFAMEKAKDNNYLDNNDYVRIVVDLLTDWEADADGVFGDSDGEGFECSTICIPEKARVMLNMHDYTIDRGLEYHEWDGEVICIYENADVIINKGTIKGGKSFNGAGGIHIKDKANVILIDVHIDGNSVRGDDGAAIAVYDGANLIMNGGSISNNFMRASTTFFDIEVSPYGALYANESTVTLNNVTLSDNYTFDSAAEGVAIYATKSTVAINECIVSGNAVAQEGRYNAKSVIAGYDSKFIITDTDFTNNASDGGDNCYGDSRLFYFEDSRLTMEGGKITQNNPQELLYFEDSDADINKVTITDNASVVIYVDNDSDSEKVNMNECTLNKNASIDNAPDIQVETKGTLAMNNCAIGDTNFEDKGKVEGVGSLFGEGSLTNILVIISLIASGVAIFLVVYYNKKKAAPVAANGATDTEADDEE
;
A
#
# COMPACT_ATOMS: atom_id res chain seq x y z
N MET A 1 17.45 12.00 -9.96
CA MET A 1 16.54 11.60 -8.88
C MET A 1 16.62 12.52 -7.65
N LYS A 2 17.70 12.59 -6.86
CA LYS A 2 17.74 13.45 -5.64
C LYS A 2 17.38 14.94 -5.86
N LYS A 3 17.65 15.54 -7.01
CA LYS A 3 17.32 16.95 -7.30
C LYS A 3 15.83 17.15 -7.68
N ILE A 4 15.20 16.16 -8.28
CA ILE A 4 13.76 16.16 -8.61
C ILE A 4 12.94 15.97 -7.33
N PHE A 5 13.38 15.06 -6.45
CA PHE A 5 12.74 14.84 -5.14
C PHE A 5 12.81 16.08 -4.23
N ALA A 6 13.96 16.79 -4.21
CA ALA A 6 14.10 18.03 -3.46
C ALA A 6 13.22 19.16 -4.01
N MET A 7 13.00 19.21 -5.31
CA MET A 7 12.16 20.23 -5.95
C MET A 7 10.66 19.96 -5.68
N ILE A 8 10.21 18.71 -5.69
CA ILE A 8 8.85 18.31 -5.35
C ILE A 8 8.55 18.57 -3.85
N MET A 9 9.47 18.20 -2.94
CA MET A 9 9.32 18.52 -1.50
C MET A 9 9.27 20.02 -1.22
N THR A 10 10.03 20.83 -1.97
CA THR A 10 10.02 22.30 -1.80
C THR A 10 8.69 22.91 -2.27
N ILE A 11 8.08 22.38 -3.33
CA ILE A 11 6.76 22.81 -3.83
C ILE A 11 5.68 22.42 -2.83
N CYS A 12 5.70 21.21 -2.28
CA CYS A 12 4.73 20.77 -1.25
C CYS A 12 4.84 21.57 0.06
N LEU A 13 6.06 21.91 0.50
CA LEU A 13 6.26 22.73 1.71
C LEU A 13 5.86 24.21 1.53
N MET A 14 5.93 24.75 0.31
CA MET A 14 5.46 26.12 0.04
C MET A 14 3.94 26.17 -0.09
N ALA A 15 3.27 25.15 -0.58
CA ALA A 15 1.81 25.10 -0.65
C ALA A 15 1.16 25.04 0.74
N SER A 16 1.77 24.37 1.72
CA SER A 16 1.23 24.27 3.09
C SER A 16 1.45 25.54 3.94
N ALA A 17 2.35 26.45 3.56
CA ALA A 17 2.71 27.61 4.35
C ALA A 17 1.94 28.91 3.97
N LEU A 18 1.17 28.90 2.87
CA LEU A 18 0.63 30.13 2.29
C LEU A 18 -0.89 30.33 2.44
N CYS A 19 -1.63 29.44 3.09
CA CYS A 19 -3.08 29.60 3.31
C CYS A 19 -3.42 30.18 4.68
N VAL A 20 -2.86 31.34 5.06
CA VAL A 20 -3.44 32.17 6.11
C VAL A 20 -3.69 33.57 5.52
N THR A 21 -4.74 33.67 4.76
CA THR A 21 -5.34 35.00 4.47
C THR A 21 -6.45 35.22 5.48
N THR A 22 -6.28 36.25 6.29
CA THR A 22 -7.34 36.82 7.14
C THR A 22 -8.43 37.38 6.26
N PHE A 23 -9.59 36.72 6.24
CA PHE A 23 -10.80 37.29 5.63
C PHE A 23 -11.40 38.33 6.56
N ALA A 24 -11.70 39.52 6.01
CA ALA A 24 -12.48 40.54 6.68
C ALA A 24 -13.97 40.18 6.59
N GLU A 25 -14.69 40.34 7.70
CA GLU A 25 -16.13 40.12 7.82
C GLU A 25 -16.97 41.02 6.92
N GLU A 26 -18.10 40.47 6.53
CA GLU A 26 -19.41 41.02 6.15
C GLU A 26 -19.82 40.83 4.68
N SER A 27 -20.48 39.71 4.40
CA SER A 27 -21.73 39.70 3.63
C SER A 27 -22.58 38.50 4.12
N THR A 28 -23.89 38.75 4.27
CA THR A 28 -24.86 37.76 4.75
C THR A 28 -25.37 36.85 3.63
N ASP A 29 -24.64 36.73 2.54
CA ASP A 29 -24.92 35.77 1.48
C ASP A 29 -24.23 34.46 1.83
N ASP A 30 -24.97 33.37 1.89
CA ASP A 30 -24.48 32.00 2.12
C ASP A 30 -23.72 31.51 0.87
N PHE A 31 -22.50 32.01 0.67
CA PHE A 31 -21.65 31.56 -0.42
C PHE A 31 -21.22 30.09 -0.16
N VAL A 32 -21.29 29.30 -1.22
CA VAL A 32 -20.91 27.90 -1.20
C VAL A 32 -19.47 27.68 -1.73
N ILE A 33 -19.08 28.55 -2.67
CA ILE A 33 -17.80 28.42 -3.38
C ILE A 33 -17.25 29.81 -3.75
N THR A 34 -15.95 29.99 -3.56
CA THR A 34 -15.19 31.16 -4.07
C THR A 34 -14.26 30.67 -5.19
N VAL A 35 -14.26 31.43 -6.30
CA VAL A 35 -13.33 31.22 -7.40
C VAL A 35 -12.28 32.30 -7.43
N SER A 36 -11.03 31.91 -7.48
CA SER A 36 -9.86 32.77 -7.51
C SER A 36 -8.88 32.29 -8.58
N ALA A 37 -7.83 33.05 -8.85
CA ALA A 37 -6.72 32.66 -9.70
C ALA A 37 -5.39 32.87 -8.98
N GLU A 38 -4.47 31.90 -9.08
CA GLU A 38 -3.13 31.99 -8.53
C GLU A 38 -2.14 32.48 -9.57
N LYS A 39 -1.25 33.40 -9.19
CA LYS A 39 -0.12 33.88 -10.00
C LYS A 39 1.15 33.10 -9.73
N GLU A 40 2.15 33.26 -10.59
CA GLU A 40 3.47 32.58 -10.46
C GLU A 40 4.19 32.94 -9.15
N ASP A 41 3.95 34.12 -8.60
CA ASP A 41 4.50 34.56 -7.31
C ASP A 41 3.74 34.03 -6.08
N GLY A 42 2.71 33.21 -6.28
CA GLY A 42 1.83 32.67 -5.24
C GLY A 42 0.71 33.63 -4.80
N THR A 43 0.58 34.81 -5.43
CA THR A 43 -0.52 35.74 -5.14
C THR A 43 -1.84 35.17 -5.65
N VAL A 44 -2.84 35.06 -4.77
CA VAL A 44 -4.20 34.67 -5.12
C VAL A 44 -5.07 35.88 -5.35
N VAL A 45 -5.72 35.92 -6.50
CA VAL A 45 -6.61 37.01 -6.91
C VAL A 45 -8.04 36.47 -6.98
N LYS A 46 -8.92 36.99 -6.11
CA LYS A 46 -10.33 36.63 -6.12
C LYS A 46 -11.01 37.06 -7.42
N LEU A 47 -11.70 36.14 -8.04
CA LEU A 47 -12.48 36.39 -9.25
C LEU A 47 -13.96 36.61 -8.91
N GLU A 48 -14.61 35.65 -8.22
CA GLU A 48 -16.04 35.72 -7.92
C GLU A 48 -16.44 34.76 -6.78
N ASP A 49 -17.55 35.06 -6.09
CA ASP A 49 -18.21 34.19 -5.11
C ASP A 49 -19.54 33.68 -5.67
N TYR A 50 -19.90 32.47 -5.34
CA TYR A 50 -21.12 31.82 -5.81
C TYR A 50 -21.91 31.20 -4.65
N THR A 51 -23.23 31.36 -4.70
CA THR A 51 -24.20 30.69 -3.80
C THR A 51 -24.64 29.31 -4.32
N SER A 52 -24.21 28.95 -5.52
CA SER A 52 -24.40 27.60 -6.12
C SER A 52 -23.02 27.02 -6.44
N PHE A 53 -22.78 25.77 -5.98
CA PHE A 53 -21.57 25.04 -6.30
C PHE A 53 -21.41 24.87 -7.82
N GLU A 54 -22.48 24.48 -8.51
CA GLU A 54 -22.49 24.21 -9.94
C GLU A 54 -22.11 25.47 -10.75
N ALA A 55 -22.72 26.59 -10.42
CA ALA A 55 -22.42 27.82 -11.14
C ALA A 55 -20.96 28.24 -10.97
N GLY A 56 -20.44 28.19 -9.74
CA GLY A 56 -19.05 28.49 -9.44
C GLY A 56 -18.07 27.48 -10.06
N TRP A 57 -18.40 26.19 -10.01
CA TRP A 57 -17.59 25.15 -10.61
C TRP A 57 -17.50 25.30 -12.13
N ASN A 58 -18.64 25.48 -12.80
CA ASN A 58 -18.67 25.67 -14.26
C ASN A 58 -17.86 26.89 -14.69
N PHE A 59 -17.99 28.03 -13.97
CA PHE A 59 -17.18 29.23 -14.22
C PHE A 59 -15.68 28.92 -14.01
N ALA A 60 -15.31 28.25 -12.92
CA ALA A 60 -13.93 27.89 -12.63
C ALA A 60 -13.34 27.00 -13.73
N MET A 61 -14.07 25.96 -14.16
CA MET A 61 -13.59 25.03 -15.18
C MET A 61 -13.49 25.66 -16.57
N GLU A 62 -14.42 26.57 -16.92
CA GLU A 62 -14.30 27.37 -18.16
C GLU A 62 -12.98 28.16 -18.18
N LYS A 63 -12.60 28.78 -17.05
CA LYS A 63 -11.35 29.52 -16.94
C LYS A 63 -10.12 28.63 -16.84
N ALA A 64 -10.20 27.51 -16.13
CA ALA A 64 -9.08 26.61 -15.89
C ALA A 64 -8.59 25.90 -17.16
N LYS A 65 -9.48 25.59 -18.11
CA LYS A 65 -9.13 24.97 -19.40
C LYS A 65 -8.65 25.99 -20.46
N ASP A 66 -8.89 27.27 -20.27
CA ASP A 66 -8.48 28.33 -21.21
C ASP A 66 -7.06 28.80 -20.93
N ASN A 67 -6.06 28.14 -21.53
CA ASN A 67 -4.66 28.50 -21.38
C ASN A 67 -4.38 29.94 -21.85
N ASN A 68 -5.10 30.47 -22.84
CA ASN A 68 -4.93 31.87 -23.25
C ASN A 68 -5.40 32.81 -22.17
N TYR A 69 -6.51 32.50 -21.49
CA TYR A 69 -6.96 33.30 -20.35
C TYR A 69 -5.95 33.30 -19.21
N LEU A 70 -5.42 32.13 -18.86
CA LEU A 70 -4.43 32.01 -17.80
C LEU A 70 -3.16 32.79 -18.15
N ASP A 71 -2.57 32.51 -19.33
CA ASP A 71 -1.31 33.10 -19.73
C ASP A 71 -1.37 34.62 -19.95
N ASN A 72 -2.49 35.13 -20.49
CA ASN A 72 -2.69 36.59 -20.68
C ASN A 72 -2.86 37.37 -19.38
N ASN A 73 -3.20 36.71 -18.28
CA ASN A 73 -3.37 37.32 -16.96
C ASN A 73 -2.27 36.98 -15.97
N ASP A 74 -1.21 36.27 -16.42
CA ASP A 74 -0.12 35.74 -15.58
C ASP A 74 -0.63 34.83 -14.49
N TYR A 75 -1.66 34.00 -14.76
CA TYR A 75 -2.21 33.04 -13.86
C TYR A 75 -1.61 31.64 -14.14
N VAL A 76 -1.20 30.93 -13.09
CA VAL A 76 -0.72 29.55 -13.20
C VAL A 76 -1.85 28.55 -13.13
N ARG A 77 -2.92 28.85 -12.38
CA ARG A 77 -4.10 28.00 -12.21
C ARG A 77 -5.31 28.75 -11.67
N ILE A 78 -6.47 28.15 -11.78
CA ILE A 78 -7.68 28.58 -11.07
C ILE A 78 -7.72 27.90 -9.71
N VAL A 79 -8.12 28.63 -8.69
CA VAL A 79 -8.29 28.17 -7.32
C VAL A 79 -9.78 28.21 -6.98
N VAL A 80 -10.26 27.09 -6.48
CA VAL A 80 -11.64 26.91 -6.03
C VAL A 80 -11.63 26.63 -4.55
N ASP A 81 -12.22 27.51 -3.75
CA ASP A 81 -12.37 27.32 -2.31
C ASP A 81 -13.80 26.87 -2.00
N LEU A 82 -13.97 25.67 -1.47
CA LEU A 82 -15.24 25.18 -0.95
C LEU A 82 -15.48 25.81 0.43
N LEU A 83 -16.67 26.36 0.66
CA LEU A 83 -16.98 27.09 1.89
C LEU A 83 -18.00 26.38 2.79
N THR A 84 -18.53 25.27 2.34
CA THR A 84 -19.46 24.39 3.07
C THR A 84 -19.39 22.98 2.51
N ASP A 85 -19.95 22.02 3.23
CA ASP A 85 -20.19 20.67 2.68
C ASP A 85 -21.09 20.79 1.44
N TRP A 86 -20.79 19.99 0.45
CA TRP A 86 -21.60 19.88 -0.75
C TRP A 86 -22.06 18.44 -0.95
N GLU A 87 -23.37 18.27 -1.13
CA GLU A 87 -23.99 17.01 -1.50
C GLU A 87 -24.65 17.18 -2.86
N ALA A 88 -24.37 16.26 -3.78
CA ALA A 88 -24.98 16.32 -5.11
C ALA A 88 -26.48 16.10 -5.01
N ASP A 89 -27.25 16.95 -5.72
CA ASP A 89 -28.65 16.66 -5.93
C ASP A 89 -28.77 15.39 -6.77
N ALA A 90 -29.59 14.44 -6.34
CA ALA A 90 -29.71 13.12 -7.00
C ALA A 90 -30.09 13.24 -8.49
N ASP A 91 -30.73 14.34 -8.89
CA ASP A 91 -31.12 14.66 -10.27
C ASP A 91 -30.20 15.71 -10.93
N GLY A 92 -29.12 16.13 -10.24
CA GLY A 92 -28.23 17.20 -10.69
C GLY A 92 -27.20 16.76 -11.72
N VAL A 93 -27.20 17.39 -12.87
CA VAL A 93 -26.24 17.23 -13.96
C VAL A 93 -25.12 18.25 -13.84
N PHE A 94 -23.86 17.80 -13.73
CA PHE A 94 -22.70 18.68 -13.66
C PHE A 94 -21.74 18.48 -14.82
N GLY A 95 -21.66 19.50 -15.67
CA GLY A 95 -20.68 19.62 -16.70
C GLY A 95 -21.05 18.90 -17.99
N ASP A 96 -20.77 19.59 -19.08
CA ASP A 96 -20.86 19.03 -20.42
C ASP A 96 -19.54 18.31 -20.71
N SER A 97 -19.53 16.99 -20.68
CA SER A 97 -18.43 16.22 -21.19
C SER A 97 -18.49 16.28 -22.70
N ASP A 98 -17.72 17.15 -23.35
CA ASP A 98 -17.34 17.13 -24.77
C ASP A 98 -18.44 17.34 -25.84
N GLY A 99 -19.67 17.69 -25.48
CA GLY A 99 -20.69 18.10 -26.44
C GLY A 99 -21.43 16.97 -27.14
N GLU A 100 -21.36 15.74 -26.67
CA GLU A 100 -22.13 14.60 -27.21
C GLU A 100 -23.38 14.23 -26.38
N GLY A 101 -23.78 15.06 -25.42
CA GLY A 101 -25.07 14.93 -24.75
C GLY A 101 -25.19 13.76 -23.76
N PHE A 102 -24.10 13.27 -23.21
CA PHE A 102 -24.12 12.45 -22.01
C PHE A 102 -24.16 13.38 -20.80
N GLU A 103 -25.25 13.34 -20.06
CA GLU A 103 -25.43 14.09 -18.83
C GLU A 103 -24.48 13.48 -17.76
N CYS A 104 -23.27 14.05 -17.62
CA CYS A 104 -22.33 13.64 -16.61
C CYS A 104 -22.74 14.22 -15.25
N SER A 105 -23.24 13.39 -14.38
CA SER A 105 -23.67 13.80 -13.03
C SER A 105 -22.51 13.84 -12.02
N THR A 106 -21.28 13.81 -12.48
CA THR A 106 -20.04 13.85 -11.67
C THR A 106 -19.35 15.20 -11.77
N ILE A 107 -18.48 15.52 -10.80
CA ILE A 107 -17.64 16.72 -10.88
C ILE A 107 -16.55 16.51 -11.91
N CYS A 108 -16.66 17.15 -13.08
CA CYS A 108 -15.69 17.01 -14.16
C CYS A 108 -14.60 18.08 -14.10
N ILE A 109 -13.35 17.68 -14.17
CA ILE A 109 -12.20 18.55 -14.42
C ILE A 109 -11.76 18.32 -15.85
N PRO A 110 -11.97 19.29 -16.76
CA PRO A 110 -11.80 19.09 -18.20
C PRO A 110 -10.35 18.94 -18.60
N GLU A 111 -10.15 18.47 -19.82
CA GLU A 111 -8.86 18.32 -20.47
C GLU A 111 -8.00 19.58 -20.35
N LYS A 112 -6.73 19.41 -19.98
CA LYS A 112 -5.73 20.48 -19.85
C LYS A 112 -6.08 21.57 -18.82
N ALA A 113 -7.11 21.39 -18.01
CA ALA A 113 -7.41 22.33 -16.95
C ALA A 113 -6.28 22.40 -15.92
N ARG A 114 -5.97 23.59 -15.45
CA ARG A 114 -5.04 23.83 -14.35
C ARG A 114 -5.83 24.36 -13.16
N VAL A 115 -6.05 23.51 -12.15
CA VAL A 115 -6.97 23.83 -11.04
C VAL A 115 -6.44 23.36 -9.68
N MET A 116 -6.74 24.16 -8.66
CA MET A 116 -6.58 23.77 -7.25
C MET A 116 -7.97 23.84 -6.59
N LEU A 117 -8.38 22.75 -5.96
CA LEU A 117 -9.58 22.67 -5.14
C LEU A 117 -9.17 22.60 -3.66
N ASN A 118 -9.48 23.66 -2.92
CA ASN A 118 -9.31 23.70 -1.47
C ASN A 118 -10.65 23.36 -0.82
N MET A 119 -10.72 22.21 -0.16
CA MET A 119 -11.97 21.77 0.48
C MET A 119 -12.11 22.28 1.92
N HIS A 120 -11.05 22.79 2.55
CA HIS A 120 -11.07 23.35 3.91
C HIS A 120 -11.71 22.44 4.96
N ASP A 121 -11.43 21.14 4.88
CA ASP A 121 -12.00 20.05 5.70
C ASP A 121 -13.50 19.77 5.45
N TYR A 122 -14.12 20.42 4.46
CA TYR A 122 -15.47 20.10 4.02
C TYR A 122 -15.54 18.82 3.19
N THR A 123 -16.76 18.35 3.00
CA THR A 123 -17.08 17.11 2.31
C THR A 123 -17.71 17.40 0.94
N ILE A 124 -17.26 16.63 -0.05
CA ILE A 124 -17.98 16.44 -1.32
C ILE A 124 -18.60 15.06 -1.29
N ASP A 125 -19.92 15.00 -1.21
CA ASP A 125 -20.72 13.78 -1.15
C ASP A 125 -21.54 13.59 -2.42
N ARG A 126 -21.28 12.54 -3.16
CA ARG A 126 -22.06 12.21 -4.36
C ARG A 126 -23.45 11.68 -4.02
N GLY A 127 -23.65 11.16 -2.82
CA GLY A 127 -24.95 10.74 -2.29
C GLY A 127 -25.66 9.62 -3.05
N LEU A 128 -24.98 8.87 -3.91
CA LEU A 128 -25.61 7.82 -4.74
C LEU A 128 -26.15 6.69 -3.87
N GLU A 129 -27.40 6.30 -4.11
CA GLU A 129 -28.02 5.14 -3.50
C GLU A 129 -27.63 3.85 -4.26
N TYR A 130 -27.54 3.92 -5.58
CA TYR A 130 -27.25 2.79 -6.48
C TYR A 130 -26.00 3.09 -7.34
N HIS A 131 -25.42 2.03 -7.93
CA HIS A 131 -24.32 2.18 -8.90
C HIS A 131 -24.86 2.74 -10.21
N GLU A 132 -24.11 3.69 -10.78
CA GLU A 132 -24.38 4.35 -12.06
C GLU A 132 -23.16 4.26 -12.97
N TRP A 133 -23.34 4.45 -14.30
CA TRP A 133 -22.24 4.37 -15.26
C TRP A 133 -21.19 5.46 -15.05
N ASP A 134 -21.62 6.66 -14.70
CA ASP A 134 -20.79 7.82 -14.34
C ASP A 134 -20.99 8.12 -12.86
N GLY A 135 -20.82 7.11 -12.02
CA GLY A 135 -21.10 7.18 -10.57
C GLY A 135 -19.92 7.64 -9.72
N GLU A 136 -18.83 8.10 -10.33
CA GLU A 136 -17.71 8.71 -9.64
C GLU A 136 -18.04 10.08 -9.04
N VAL A 137 -17.33 10.46 -7.98
CA VAL A 137 -17.48 11.80 -7.40
C VAL A 137 -16.74 12.83 -8.26
N ILE A 138 -15.49 12.56 -8.64
CA ILE A 138 -14.65 13.46 -9.44
C ILE A 138 -14.07 12.69 -10.63
N CYS A 139 -14.25 13.23 -11.83
CA CYS A 139 -13.60 12.76 -13.05
C CYS A 139 -12.58 13.78 -13.56
N ILE A 140 -11.32 13.37 -13.71
CA ILE A 140 -10.21 14.23 -14.16
C ILE A 140 -9.77 13.75 -15.55
N TYR A 141 -9.92 14.65 -16.53
CA TYR A 141 -9.66 14.32 -17.93
C TYR A 141 -8.20 14.57 -18.34
N GLU A 142 -7.91 14.18 -19.56
CA GLU A 142 -6.59 14.12 -20.19
C GLU A 142 -5.73 15.39 -19.96
N ASN A 143 -4.45 15.17 -19.56
CA ASN A 143 -3.46 16.24 -19.39
C ASN A 143 -3.86 17.36 -18.41
N ALA A 144 -4.88 17.18 -17.56
CA ALA A 144 -5.20 18.13 -16.52
C ALA A 144 -4.11 18.15 -15.42
N ASP A 145 -3.89 19.31 -14.81
CA ASP A 145 -2.98 19.53 -13.69
C ASP A 145 -3.78 19.98 -12.47
N VAL A 146 -3.95 19.06 -11.52
CA VAL A 146 -4.94 19.19 -10.44
C VAL A 146 -4.31 19.05 -9.08
N ILE A 147 -4.66 19.96 -8.17
CA ILE A 147 -4.35 19.86 -6.74
C ILE A 147 -5.66 19.84 -5.97
N ILE A 148 -5.85 18.87 -5.08
CA ILE A 148 -6.99 18.84 -4.16
C ILE A 148 -6.46 18.84 -2.74
N ASN A 149 -6.94 19.76 -1.92
CA ASN A 149 -6.47 19.97 -0.56
C ASN A 149 -7.59 19.76 0.45
N LYS A 150 -7.30 19.04 1.53
CA LYS A 150 -7.98 18.95 2.82
C LYS A 150 -9.50 18.82 2.74
N GLY A 151 -9.98 17.61 2.71
CA GLY A 151 -11.42 17.34 2.76
C GLY A 151 -11.74 15.89 2.52
N THR A 152 -13.03 15.58 2.46
CA THR A 152 -13.54 14.23 2.27
C THR A 152 -14.31 14.11 0.95
N ILE A 153 -13.99 13.04 0.20
CA ILE A 153 -14.65 12.69 -1.06
C ILE A 153 -15.34 11.33 -0.86
N LYS A 154 -16.67 11.30 -0.95
CA LYS A 154 -17.44 10.09 -0.65
C LYS A 154 -18.74 9.97 -1.45
N GLY A 155 -19.42 8.83 -1.27
CA GLY A 155 -20.78 8.60 -1.78
C GLY A 155 -20.85 8.26 -3.26
N GLY A 156 -19.71 8.12 -3.94
CA GLY A 156 -19.68 7.68 -5.33
C GLY A 156 -19.89 6.16 -5.46
N LYS A 157 -20.67 5.75 -6.46
CA LYS A 157 -20.98 4.35 -6.77
C LYS A 157 -20.99 4.15 -8.28
N SER A 158 -19.88 3.67 -8.82
CA SER A 158 -19.69 3.54 -10.26
C SER A 158 -19.80 2.11 -10.76
N PHE A 159 -20.29 1.94 -12.01
CA PHE A 159 -20.15 0.70 -12.76
C PHE A 159 -18.88 0.67 -13.62
N ASN A 160 -18.28 1.82 -13.89
CA ASN A 160 -17.12 1.96 -14.78
C ASN A 160 -16.30 3.17 -14.33
N GLY A 161 -15.00 3.01 -14.18
CA GLY A 161 -14.15 4.01 -13.55
C GLY A 161 -14.16 3.90 -12.01
N ALA A 162 -13.67 4.92 -11.32
CA ALA A 162 -13.61 4.90 -9.87
C ALA A 162 -14.96 5.27 -9.23
N GLY A 163 -15.19 4.81 -8.01
CA GLY A 163 -16.27 5.38 -7.20
C GLY A 163 -15.95 6.79 -6.72
N GLY A 164 -14.72 7.04 -6.26
CA GLY A 164 -14.28 8.34 -5.75
C GLY A 164 -13.70 9.26 -6.83
N ILE A 165 -12.45 9.03 -7.23
CA ILE A 165 -11.72 9.87 -8.19
C ILE A 165 -11.25 9.04 -9.39
N HIS A 166 -11.68 9.40 -10.58
CA HIS A 166 -11.23 8.82 -11.83
C HIS A 166 -10.22 9.74 -12.51
N ILE A 167 -8.98 9.29 -12.69
CA ILE A 167 -7.87 10.05 -13.24
C ILE A 167 -7.48 9.44 -14.60
N LYS A 168 -7.71 10.19 -15.66
CA LYS A 168 -7.52 9.74 -17.07
C LYS A 168 -6.22 10.26 -17.66
N ASP A 169 -5.78 9.60 -18.68
CA ASP A 169 -4.72 9.92 -19.66
C ASP A 169 -3.77 11.08 -19.30
N LYS A 170 -2.59 10.75 -18.77
CA LYS A 170 -1.52 11.71 -18.53
C LYS A 170 -1.87 12.91 -17.63
N ALA A 171 -3.01 12.88 -16.93
CA ALA A 171 -3.31 13.89 -15.94
C ALA A 171 -2.32 13.83 -14.77
N ASN A 172 -2.00 14.98 -14.19
CA ASN A 172 -1.16 15.08 -12.99
C ASN A 172 -2.03 15.49 -11.81
N VAL A 173 -2.11 14.66 -10.80
CA VAL A 173 -2.97 14.91 -9.64
C VAL A 173 -2.16 14.85 -8.35
N ILE A 174 -2.32 15.87 -7.52
CA ILE A 174 -1.75 15.94 -6.18
C ILE A 174 -2.90 16.06 -5.17
N LEU A 175 -2.98 15.09 -4.25
CA LEU A 175 -3.91 15.11 -3.13
C LEU A 175 -3.13 15.42 -1.86
N ILE A 176 -3.59 16.37 -1.05
CA ILE A 176 -2.94 16.78 0.20
C ILE A 176 -3.95 16.72 1.34
N ASP A 177 -3.75 15.82 2.29
CA ASP A 177 -4.64 15.57 3.43
C ASP A 177 -6.11 15.34 2.99
N VAL A 178 -6.30 14.56 1.91
CA VAL A 178 -7.63 14.23 1.38
C VAL A 178 -8.06 12.85 1.88
N HIS A 179 -9.31 12.71 2.28
CA HIS A 179 -9.93 11.47 2.71
C HIS A 179 -10.90 10.96 1.65
N ILE A 180 -10.64 9.75 1.13
CA ILE A 180 -11.51 9.09 0.15
C ILE A 180 -12.20 7.94 0.84
N ASP A 181 -13.46 8.13 1.21
CA ASP A 181 -14.16 7.28 2.17
C ASP A 181 -15.51 6.80 1.65
N GLY A 182 -15.81 5.52 1.81
CA GLY A 182 -17.13 4.96 1.57
C GLY A 182 -17.60 4.97 0.11
N ASN A 183 -16.68 5.03 -0.85
CA ASN A 183 -17.01 4.92 -2.28
C ASN A 183 -17.03 3.46 -2.72
N SER A 184 -17.66 3.18 -3.86
CA SER A 184 -17.73 1.81 -4.35
C SER A 184 -17.70 1.70 -5.87
N VAL A 185 -17.23 0.53 -6.33
CA VAL A 185 -17.27 0.14 -7.72
C VAL A 185 -17.96 -1.22 -7.89
N ARG A 186 -18.62 -1.40 -9.01
CA ARG A 186 -19.18 -2.68 -9.45
C ARG A 186 -18.71 -2.99 -10.87
N GLY A 187 -17.52 -3.51 -10.99
CA GLY A 187 -16.83 -3.75 -12.27
C GLY A 187 -15.34 -3.99 -11.99
N ASP A 188 -14.54 -3.74 -12.98
CA ASP A 188 -13.10 -4.00 -13.03
C ASP A 188 -12.22 -2.77 -12.73
N ASP A 189 -12.72 -1.81 -11.95
CA ASP A 189 -12.04 -0.56 -11.63
C ASP A 189 -11.80 -0.37 -10.13
N GLY A 190 -11.18 0.76 -9.75
CA GLY A 190 -10.83 1.11 -8.37
C GLY A 190 -12.01 1.69 -7.59
N ALA A 191 -12.30 1.17 -6.39
CA ALA A 191 -13.44 1.65 -5.61
C ALA A 191 -13.30 3.11 -5.15
N ALA A 192 -12.08 3.54 -4.77
CA ALA A 192 -11.79 4.90 -4.34
C ALA A 192 -11.16 5.73 -5.45
N ILE A 193 -10.06 5.23 -6.02
CA ILE A 193 -9.28 5.95 -7.03
C ILE A 193 -8.91 4.99 -8.17
N ALA A 194 -9.10 5.43 -9.41
CA ALA A 194 -8.54 4.76 -10.57
C ALA A 194 -7.63 5.73 -11.35
N VAL A 195 -6.44 5.23 -11.77
CA VAL A 195 -5.40 6.01 -12.44
C VAL A 195 -4.99 5.30 -13.71
N TYR A 196 -5.15 5.96 -14.87
CA TYR A 196 -4.99 5.33 -16.19
C TYR A 196 -3.98 6.02 -17.08
N ASP A 197 -3.43 5.25 -18.02
CA ASP A 197 -2.80 5.67 -19.26
C ASP A 197 -1.78 6.81 -19.15
N GLY A 198 -0.75 6.59 -18.37
CA GLY A 198 0.34 7.54 -18.17
C GLY A 198 0.01 8.68 -17.21
N ALA A 199 -1.12 8.62 -16.49
CA ALA A 199 -1.42 9.58 -15.45
C ALA A 199 -0.51 9.42 -14.24
N ASN A 200 -0.39 10.48 -13.45
CA ASN A 200 0.44 10.53 -12.27
C ASN A 200 -0.39 11.00 -11.06
N LEU A 201 -0.41 10.19 -10.01
CA LEU A 201 -1.03 10.52 -8.74
C LEU A 201 0.03 10.63 -7.64
N ILE A 202 0.02 11.74 -6.91
CA ILE A 202 0.77 11.90 -5.67
C ILE A 202 -0.21 12.21 -4.54
N MET A 203 -0.23 11.37 -3.51
CA MET A 203 -1.05 11.62 -2.33
C MET A 203 -0.14 11.82 -1.11
N ASN A 204 -0.31 12.95 -0.42
CA ASN A 204 0.47 13.35 0.75
C ASN A 204 -0.47 13.51 1.95
N GLY A 205 -0.43 12.57 2.89
CA GLY A 205 -1.39 12.52 4.00
C GLY A 205 -2.79 12.08 3.57
N GLY A 206 -3.72 12.09 4.51
CA GLY A 206 -5.10 11.67 4.30
C GLY A 206 -5.30 10.15 4.35
N SER A 207 -6.40 9.68 3.77
CA SER A 207 -6.75 8.25 3.81
C SER A 207 -7.54 7.76 2.60
N ILE A 208 -7.43 6.47 2.34
CA ILE A 208 -8.29 5.69 1.44
C ILE A 208 -8.95 4.61 2.31
N SER A 209 -10.21 4.82 2.73
CA SER A 209 -10.83 3.99 3.75
C SER A 209 -12.29 3.65 3.48
N ASN A 210 -12.71 2.49 3.98
CA ASN A 210 -14.09 1.99 3.87
C ASN A 210 -14.64 1.91 2.43
N ASN A 211 -13.76 1.91 1.43
CA ASN A 211 -14.20 1.76 0.05
C ASN A 211 -14.43 0.28 -0.26
N PHE A 212 -15.42 -0.01 -1.09
CA PHE A 212 -15.79 -1.40 -1.31
C PHE A 212 -16.06 -1.73 -2.77
N MET A 213 -15.79 -2.97 -3.08
CA MET A 213 -15.90 -3.53 -4.42
C MET A 213 -16.97 -4.59 -4.49
N ARG A 214 -17.64 -4.69 -5.64
CA ARG A 214 -18.57 -5.77 -5.98
C ARG A 214 -18.25 -6.34 -7.35
N ALA A 215 -18.39 -7.66 -7.48
CA ALA A 215 -18.35 -8.28 -8.80
C ALA A 215 -19.49 -7.78 -9.67
N SER A 216 -19.23 -7.68 -10.98
CA SER A 216 -20.27 -7.48 -11.98
C SER A 216 -20.39 -8.75 -12.81
N THR A 217 -21.63 -9.20 -13.05
CA THR A 217 -21.89 -10.19 -14.09
C THR A 217 -22.16 -9.45 -15.38
N THR A 218 -21.35 -9.71 -16.38
CA THR A 218 -21.61 -9.18 -17.73
C THR A 218 -22.87 -9.82 -18.34
N PHE A 219 -23.38 -9.24 -19.45
CA PHE A 219 -24.51 -9.79 -20.21
C PHE A 219 -24.30 -11.24 -20.70
N PHE A 220 -23.08 -11.76 -20.61
CA PHE A 220 -22.68 -13.11 -21.04
C PHE A 220 -22.36 -14.04 -19.84
N ASP A 221 -22.82 -13.72 -18.62
CA ASP A 221 -22.47 -14.44 -17.38
C ASP A 221 -20.97 -14.55 -17.12
N ILE A 222 -20.17 -13.63 -17.66
CA ILE A 222 -18.75 -13.51 -17.33
C ILE A 222 -18.67 -12.69 -16.05
N GLU A 223 -18.18 -13.30 -15.00
CA GLU A 223 -17.90 -12.61 -13.75
C GLU A 223 -16.66 -11.72 -13.94
N VAL A 224 -16.81 -10.42 -13.71
CA VAL A 224 -15.72 -9.45 -13.74
C VAL A 224 -15.32 -9.22 -12.28
N SER A 225 -14.10 -9.60 -11.96
CA SER A 225 -13.55 -9.38 -10.62
C SER A 225 -13.15 -7.91 -10.48
N PRO A 226 -13.59 -7.24 -9.42
CA PRO A 226 -13.19 -5.86 -9.16
C PRO A 226 -11.72 -5.79 -8.74
N TYR A 227 -11.11 -4.65 -9.04
CA TYR A 227 -9.77 -4.30 -8.60
C TYR A 227 -9.82 -3.45 -7.32
N GLY A 228 -8.68 -3.15 -6.70
CA GLY A 228 -8.55 -2.57 -5.37
C GLY A 228 -9.27 -1.23 -5.09
N ALA A 229 -9.17 -0.77 -3.87
CA ALA A 229 -9.61 0.59 -3.54
C ALA A 229 -8.84 1.63 -4.36
N LEU A 230 -7.55 1.41 -4.57
CA LEU A 230 -6.73 2.15 -5.53
C LEU A 230 -6.35 1.20 -6.68
N TYR A 231 -6.73 1.57 -7.89
CA TYR A 231 -6.36 0.91 -9.14
C TYR A 231 -5.39 1.76 -9.96
N ALA A 232 -4.30 1.17 -10.43
CA ALA A 232 -3.32 1.82 -11.29
C ALA A 232 -3.07 1.00 -12.55
N ASN A 233 -3.30 1.58 -13.72
CA ASN A 233 -3.06 0.94 -15.00
C ASN A 233 -2.17 1.82 -15.88
N GLU A 234 -1.02 1.29 -16.31
CA GLU A 234 -0.02 1.99 -17.13
C GLU A 234 0.35 3.39 -16.58
N SER A 235 0.43 3.54 -15.26
CA SER A 235 0.50 4.83 -14.58
C SER A 235 1.54 4.88 -13.44
N THR A 236 1.63 6.03 -12.79
CA THR A 236 2.53 6.22 -11.65
C THR A 236 1.75 6.72 -10.44
N VAL A 237 1.92 6.03 -9.32
CA VAL A 237 1.29 6.40 -8.04
C VAL A 237 2.34 6.56 -6.96
N THR A 238 2.26 7.63 -6.18
CA THR A 238 3.09 7.85 -5.00
C THR A 238 2.21 8.20 -3.81
N LEU A 239 2.29 7.39 -2.76
CA LEU A 239 1.59 7.59 -1.49
C LEU A 239 2.61 7.92 -0.41
N ASN A 240 2.45 9.05 0.27
CA ASN A 240 3.32 9.49 1.36
C ASN A 240 2.48 9.76 2.61
N ASN A 241 2.75 9.09 3.72
CA ASN A 241 2.01 9.22 4.99
C ASN A 241 0.49 9.01 4.84
N VAL A 242 0.07 8.09 3.98
CA VAL A 242 -1.34 7.79 3.71
C VAL A 242 -1.79 6.60 4.55
N THR A 243 -3.02 6.64 5.05
CA THR A 243 -3.67 5.49 5.67
C THR A 243 -4.58 4.80 4.65
N LEU A 244 -4.31 3.52 4.35
CA LEU A 244 -5.20 2.67 3.56
C LEU A 244 -5.86 1.67 4.52
N SER A 245 -7.16 1.86 4.81
CA SER A 245 -7.79 1.03 5.84
C SER A 245 -9.21 0.60 5.53
N ASP A 246 -9.56 -0.57 6.07
CA ASP A 246 -10.92 -1.08 6.09
C ASP A 246 -11.59 -1.16 4.70
N ASN A 247 -10.80 -1.26 3.63
CA ASN A 247 -11.33 -1.50 2.29
C ASN A 247 -11.66 -2.99 2.14
N TYR A 248 -12.76 -3.31 1.43
CA TYR A 248 -13.29 -4.67 1.42
C TYR A 248 -14.06 -5.01 0.14
N THR A 249 -14.33 -6.29 -0.05
CA THR A 249 -15.18 -6.80 -1.13
C THR A 249 -16.43 -7.51 -0.58
N PHE A 250 -17.55 -7.45 -1.30
CA PHE A 250 -18.82 -8.01 -0.82
C PHE A 250 -19.13 -9.43 -1.31
N ASP A 251 -18.85 -9.76 -2.56
CA ASP A 251 -19.40 -10.94 -3.21
C ASP A 251 -18.46 -11.65 -4.18
N SER A 252 -17.18 -11.27 -4.19
CA SER A 252 -16.19 -11.90 -5.05
C SER A 252 -14.79 -11.82 -4.46
N ALA A 253 -13.91 -12.68 -4.95
CA ALA A 253 -12.50 -12.63 -4.66
C ALA A 253 -11.85 -11.48 -5.45
N ALA A 254 -11.86 -10.26 -4.91
CA ALA A 254 -11.12 -9.15 -5.48
C ALA A 254 -9.62 -9.35 -5.33
N GLU A 255 -8.86 -8.88 -6.29
CA GLU A 255 -7.40 -8.82 -6.23
C GLU A 255 -6.97 -7.42 -5.80
N GLY A 256 -5.94 -7.33 -4.93
CA GLY A 256 -5.38 -6.06 -4.50
C GLY A 256 -6.35 -5.14 -3.79
N VAL A 257 -7.15 -5.62 -2.84
CA VAL A 257 -8.24 -4.86 -2.18
C VAL A 257 -7.84 -3.47 -1.73
N ALA A 258 -6.60 -3.27 -1.26
CA ALA A 258 -6.08 -1.93 -0.98
C ALA A 258 -5.49 -1.30 -2.24
N ILE A 259 -4.63 -2.03 -2.97
CA ILE A 259 -3.95 -1.54 -4.18
C ILE A 259 -3.86 -2.66 -5.20
N TYR A 260 -4.36 -2.41 -6.41
CA TYR A 260 -4.13 -3.22 -7.60
C TYR A 260 -3.39 -2.41 -8.66
N ALA A 261 -2.30 -2.93 -9.17
CA ALA A 261 -1.51 -2.25 -10.19
C ALA A 261 -1.17 -3.18 -11.36
N THR A 262 -1.33 -2.69 -12.57
CA THR A 262 -0.87 -3.37 -13.79
C THR A 262 -0.03 -2.42 -14.63
N LYS A 263 1.13 -2.88 -15.10
CA LYS A 263 2.12 -2.12 -15.89
C LYS A 263 2.46 -0.76 -15.32
N SER A 264 2.45 -0.65 -13.98
CA SER A 264 2.52 0.61 -13.27
C SER A 264 3.71 0.69 -12.32
N THR A 265 4.00 1.90 -11.87
CA THR A 265 4.96 2.12 -10.78
C THR A 265 4.23 2.68 -9.56
N VAL A 266 4.31 1.97 -8.44
CA VAL A 266 3.67 2.37 -7.18
C VAL A 266 4.73 2.55 -6.10
N ALA A 267 4.79 3.75 -5.51
CA ALA A 267 5.63 4.06 -4.36
C ALA A 267 4.76 4.28 -3.12
N ILE A 268 5.09 3.61 -2.01
CA ILE A 268 4.36 3.66 -0.74
C ILE A 268 5.36 4.00 0.36
N ASN A 269 5.27 5.20 0.92
CA ASN A 269 6.27 5.72 1.84
C ASN A 269 5.63 6.13 3.17
N GLU A 270 6.13 5.60 4.28
CA GLU A 270 5.68 5.94 5.65
C GLU A 270 4.15 5.80 5.83
N CYS A 271 3.55 4.83 5.16
CA CYS A 271 2.11 4.61 5.14
C CYS A 271 1.67 3.58 6.22
N ILE A 272 0.37 3.55 6.47
CA ILE A 272 -0.28 2.51 7.28
C ILE A 272 -1.30 1.79 6.40
N VAL A 273 -1.14 0.48 6.26
CA VAL A 273 -2.09 -0.38 5.54
C VAL A 273 -2.70 -1.35 6.55
N SER A 274 -3.99 -1.15 6.89
CA SER A 274 -4.59 -1.88 8.00
C SER A 274 -6.07 -2.22 7.81
N GLY A 275 -6.50 -3.37 8.32
CA GLY A 275 -7.91 -3.75 8.32
C GLY A 275 -8.50 -4.05 6.93
N ASN A 276 -7.66 -4.09 5.89
CA ASN A 276 -8.15 -4.34 4.54
C ASN A 276 -8.40 -5.84 4.33
N ALA A 277 -9.41 -6.17 3.52
CA ALA A 277 -9.78 -7.54 3.17
C ALA A 277 -10.13 -8.42 4.39
N VAL A 278 -10.61 -7.83 5.47
CA VAL A 278 -11.05 -8.58 6.65
C VAL A 278 -12.44 -9.14 6.41
N ALA A 279 -12.58 -10.47 6.40
CA ALA A 279 -13.84 -11.13 6.24
C ALA A 279 -14.77 -10.89 7.44
N GLN A 280 -15.98 -10.48 7.17
CA GLN A 280 -17.06 -10.29 8.14
C GLN A 280 -18.38 -10.78 7.54
N GLU A 281 -19.47 -10.75 8.30
CA GLU A 281 -20.79 -11.09 7.76
C GLU A 281 -21.11 -10.22 6.52
N GLY A 282 -21.29 -10.85 5.37
CA GLY A 282 -21.52 -10.19 4.08
C GLY A 282 -20.28 -9.63 3.38
N ARG A 283 -19.09 -9.83 3.95
CA ARG A 283 -17.80 -9.48 3.31
C ARG A 283 -17.03 -10.76 3.01
N TYR A 284 -16.40 -10.81 1.86
CA TYR A 284 -15.62 -11.96 1.41
C TYR A 284 -14.12 -11.71 1.56
N ASN A 285 -13.36 -12.80 1.63
CA ASN A 285 -11.91 -12.72 1.55
C ASN A 285 -11.50 -12.29 0.13
N ALA A 286 -10.52 -11.43 0.08
CA ALA A 286 -9.86 -11.07 -1.16
C ALA A 286 -8.78 -12.09 -1.51
N LYS A 287 -8.46 -12.23 -2.79
CA LYS A 287 -7.28 -12.97 -3.23
C LYS A 287 -5.99 -12.31 -2.74
N SER A 288 -5.96 -10.97 -2.67
CA SER A 288 -4.81 -10.25 -2.12
C SER A 288 -5.20 -8.87 -1.57
N VAL A 289 -4.37 -8.33 -0.68
CA VAL A 289 -4.50 -6.96 -0.20
C VAL A 289 -3.79 -5.98 -1.15
N ILE A 290 -2.59 -6.35 -1.60
CA ILE A 290 -1.84 -5.62 -2.63
C ILE A 290 -1.51 -6.61 -3.76
N ALA A 291 -1.81 -6.24 -4.99
CA ALA A 291 -1.46 -6.99 -6.19
C ALA A 291 -0.71 -6.15 -7.21
N GLY A 292 0.27 -6.77 -7.86
CA GLY A 292 1.04 -6.19 -8.95
C GLY A 292 1.23 -7.16 -10.11
N TYR A 293 0.89 -6.71 -11.30
CA TYR A 293 1.08 -7.43 -12.56
C TYR A 293 1.93 -6.57 -13.50
N ASP A 294 3.04 -7.12 -14.01
CA ASP A 294 3.99 -6.38 -14.85
C ASP A 294 4.33 -4.98 -14.26
N SER A 295 4.49 -4.92 -12.94
CA SER A 295 4.51 -3.67 -12.20
C SER A 295 5.71 -3.54 -11.29
N LYS A 296 6.02 -2.30 -10.87
CA LYS A 296 7.09 -2.01 -9.94
C LYS A 296 6.56 -1.38 -8.67
N PHE A 297 6.85 -2.01 -7.54
CA PHE A 297 6.54 -1.49 -6.20
C PHE A 297 7.80 -1.04 -5.46
N ILE A 298 7.73 0.12 -4.84
CA ILE A 298 8.77 0.67 -3.95
C ILE A 298 8.09 1.02 -2.63
N ILE A 299 8.39 0.26 -1.58
CA ILE A 299 7.77 0.41 -0.26
C ILE A 299 8.83 0.82 0.75
N THR A 300 8.61 1.92 1.46
CA THR A 300 9.56 2.43 2.45
C THR A 300 8.87 2.71 3.77
N ASP A 301 9.41 2.22 4.88
CA ASP A 301 8.98 2.47 6.26
C ASP A 301 7.45 2.39 6.46
N THR A 302 6.79 1.44 5.79
CA THR A 302 5.34 1.25 5.80
C THR A 302 4.95 0.08 6.69
N ASP A 303 3.89 0.26 7.48
CA ASP A 303 3.37 -0.75 8.40
C ASP A 303 2.11 -1.42 7.81
N PHE A 304 2.13 -2.77 7.73
CA PHE A 304 1.00 -3.60 7.32
C PHE A 304 0.49 -4.39 8.51
N THR A 305 -0.73 -4.11 8.96
CA THR A 305 -1.26 -4.71 10.18
C THR A 305 -2.75 -5.05 10.11
N ASN A 306 -3.13 -6.19 10.68
CA ASN A 306 -4.51 -6.64 10.73
C ASN A 306 -5.22 -6.70 9.37
N ASN A 307 -4.47 -6.96 8.29
CA ASN A 307 -5.05 -7.15 6.97
C ASN A 307 -5.35 -8.62 6.73
N ALA A 308 -6.31 -8.87 5.86
CA ALA A 308 -6.84 -10.17 5.49
C ALA A 308 -7.27 -10.99 6.71
N SER A 309 -8.10 -11.96 6.49
CA SER A 309 -8.44 -12.96 7.47
C SER A 309 -8.44 -14.31 6.78
N ASP A 310 -8.27 -15.39 7.54
CA ASP A 310 -8.40 -16.75 7.01
C ASP A 310 -9.81 -17.09 6.51
N GLY A 311 -10.72 -16.11 6.56
CA GLY A 311 -12.04 -16.04 5.94
C GLY A 311 -13.03 -17.14 6.29
N GLY A 312 -12.63 -18.19 6.96
CA GLY A 312 -13.52 -19.31 7.28
C GLY A 312 -14.29 -19.81 6.05
N ASP A 313 -15.59 -20.08 6.20
CA ASP A 313 -16.45 -20.61 5.13
C ASP A 313 -16.71 -19.65 3.95
N ASN A 314 -16.24 -18.39 4.02
CA ASN A 314 -16.43 -17.37 2.98
C ASN A 314 -15.16 -17.07 2.18
N CYS A 315 -14.16 -17.96 2.21
CA CYS A 315 -12.96 -17.85 1.40
C CYS A 315 -13.15 -18.49 0.02
N TYR A 316 -12.95 -17.72 -1.04
CA TYR A 316 -12.78 -18.22 -2.39
C TYR A 316 -11.29 -18.28 -2.74
N GLY A 317 -10.64 -19.43 -2.43
CA GLY A 317 -9.25 -19.65 -2.78
C GLY A 317 -8.23 -19.02 -1.82
N ASP A 318 -6.99 -19.02 -2.24
CA ASP A 318 -5.85 -18.58 -1.44
C ASP A 318 -5.89 -17.07 -1.21
N SER A 319 -5.77 -16.62 0.03
CA SER A 319 -5.69 -15.20 0.38
C SER A 319 -4.24 -14.79 0.61
N ARG A 320 -3.85 -13.63 0.08
CA ARG A 320 -2.48 -13.12 0.16
C ARG A 320 -2.44 -11.70 0.73
N LEU A 321 -1.37 -11.35 1.43
CA LEU A 321 -1.13 -9.96 1.74
C LEU A 321 -0.55 -9.25 0.51
N PHE A 322 0.48 -9.84 -0.11
CA PHE A 322 1.07 -9.37 -1.35
C PHE A 322 1.03 -10.48 -2.41
N TYR A 323 0.62 -10.13 -3.60
CA TYR A 323 0.72 -10.96 -4.80
C TYR A 323 1.43 -10.21 -5.92
N PHE A 324 2.53 -10.74 -6.41
CA PHE A 324 3.31 -10.16 -7.49
C PHE A 324 3.53 -11.19 -8.60
N GLU A 325 3.12 -10.86 -9.81
CA GLU A 325 3.31 -11.63 -11.03
C GLU A 325 4.03 -10.76 -12.07
N ASP A 326 5.09 -11.28 -12.70
CA ASP A 326 5.94 -10.56 -13.65
C ASP A 326 6.42 -9.19 -13.11
N SER A 327 6.60 -9.06 -11.82
CA SER A 327 6.72 -7.77 -11.15
C SER A 327 8.03 -7.62 -10.36
N ARG A 328 8.27 -6.40 -9.87
CA ARG A 328 9.41 -6.13 -9.02
C ARG A 328 9.00 -5.40 -7.74
N LEU A 329 9.37 -5.97 -6.59
CA LEU A 329 9.25 -5.32 -5.29
C LEU A 329 10.62 -4.82 -4.80
N THR A 330 10.66 -3.59 -4.30
CA THR A 330 11.74 -3.09 -3.44
C THR A 330 11.11 -2.61 -2.13
N MET A 331 11.49 -3.22 -1.01
CA MET A 331 10.96 -2.87 0.31
C MET A 331 12.11 -2.56 1.27
N GLU A 332 12.07 -1.40 1.93
CA GLU A 332 13.07 -0.96 2.90
C GLU A 332 12.39 -0.51 4.19
N GLY A 333 12.68 -1.17 5.31
CA GLY A 333 12.08 -0.86 6.61
C GLY A 333 10.61 -1.26 6.74
N GLY A 334 9.95 -0.77 7.79
CA GLY A 334 8.55 -1.04 8.08
C GLY A 334 8.28 -2.40 8.74
N LYS A 335 6.98 -2.72 8.92
CA LYS A 335 6.56 -3.92 9.64
C LYS A 335 5.39 -4.61 8.93
N ILE A 336 5.39 -5.93 9.03
CA ILE A 336 4.28 -6.80 8.61
C ILE A 336 3.87 -7.61 9.84
N THR A 337 2.77 -7.22 10.49
CA THR A 337 2.39 -7.79 11.79
C THR A 337 0.88 -8.03 11.91
N GLN A 338 0.52 -9.11 12.61
CA GLN A 338 -0.88 -9.42 12.91
C GLN A 338 -1.78 -9.56 11.68
N ASN A 339 -1.21 -9.92 10.53
CA ASN A 339 -1.97 -10.25 9.34
C ASN A 339 -2.30 -11.73 9.34
N ASN A 340 -3.43 -12.09 8.74
CA ASN A 340 -3.93 -13.47 8.74
C ASN A 340 -4.41 -13.94 7.36
N PRO A 341 -3.68 -13.69 6.26
CA PRO A 341 -3.92 -14.35 5.00
C PRO A 341 -3.32 -15.77 5.02
N GLN A 342 -3.58 -16.55 3.99
CA GLN A 342 -2.92 -17.84 3.80
C GLN A 342 -1.42 -17.66 3.53
N GLU A 343 -1.06 -16.66 2.70
CA GLU A 343 0.32 -16.31 2.34
C GLU A 343 0.57 -14.80 2.52
N LEU A 344 1.71 -14.42 3.13
CA LEU A 344 2.06 -13.00 3.26
C LEU A 344 2.68 -12.43 1.99
N LEU A 345 3.75 -13.06 1.51
CA LEU A 345 4.52 -12.60 0.36
C LEU A 345 4.51 -13.70 -0.69
N TYR A 346 3.79 -13.50 -1.78
CA TYR A 346 3.71 -14.43 -2.89
C TYR A 346 4.34 -13.80 -4.15
N PHE A 347 5.33 -14.48 -4.69
CA PHE A 347 6.06 -14.07 -5.89
C PHE A 347 5.93 -15.13 -6.97
N GLU A 348 5.35 -14.76 -8.11
CA GLU A 348 5.25 -15.56 -9.33
C GLU A 348 6.02 -14.82 -10.43
N ASP A 349 7.02 -15.46 -11.00
CA ASP A 349 7.92 -14.88 -12.01
C ASP A 349 8.40 -13.44 -11.67
N SER A 350 8.74 -13.20 -10.41
CA SER A 350 8.94 -11.86 -9.87
C SER A 350 10.24 -11.72 -9.08
N ASP A 351 10.83 -10.52 -9.16
CA ASP A 351 12.01 -10.11 -8.38
C ASP A 351 11.63 -9.36 -7.10
N ALA A 352 12.33 -9.60 -6.00
CA ALA A 352 12.17 -8.79 -4.81
C ALA A 352 13.50 -8.49 -4.11
N ASP A 353 13.63 -7.24 -3.63
CA ASP A 353 14.67 -6.79 -2.71
C ASP A 353 14.03 -6.26 -1.43
N ILE A 354 14.07 -7.04 -0.35
CA ILE A 354 13.42 -6.76 0.94
C ILE A 354 14.50 -6.54 2.00
N ASN A 355 14.59 -5.33 2.54
CA ASN A 355 15.65 -4.93 3.44
C ASN A 355 15.11 -4.40 4.76
N LYS A 356 15.63 -4.87 5.89
CA LYS A 356 15.35 -4.39 7.26
C LYS A 356 13.86 -4.40 7.63
N VAL A 357 13.09 -5.31 7.08
CA VAL A 357 11.66 -5.48 7.37
C VAL A 357 11.48 -6.39 8.57
N THR A 358 10.54 -6.03 9.44
CA THR A 358 10.13 -6.86 10.58
C THR A 358 8.83 -7.57 10.25
N ILE A 359 8.86 -8.90 10.19
CA ILE A 359 7.71 -9.77 9.88
C ILE A 359 7.44 -10.64 11.11
N THR A 360 6.44 -10.27 11.91
CA THR A 360 6.20 -10.93 13.20
C THR A 360 4.72 -11.07 13.53
N ASP A 361 4.41 -12.08 14.33
CA ASP A 361 3.06 -12.29 14.88
C ASP A 361 1.96 -12.43 13.80
N ASN A 362 2.29 -13.01 12.62
CA ASN A 362 1.35 -13.30 11.56
C ASN A 362 0.94 -14.78 11.60
N ALA A 363 -0.29 -15.07 11.17
CA ALA A 363 -0.78 -16.45 11.07
C ALA A 363 -0.83 -16.86 9.59
N SER A 364 0.34 -17.13 8.96
CA SER A 364 0.46 -17.26 7.51
C SER A 364 1.73 -18.00 7.10
N VAL A 365 1.74 -18.56 5.89
CA VAL A 365 3.00 -18.82 5.15
C VAL A 365 3.65 -17.46 4.89
N VAL A 366 4.90 -17.28 5.33
CA VAL A 366 5.53 -15.94 5.29
C VAL A 366 5.99 -15.59 3.88
N ILE A 367 6.59 -16.56 3.17
CA ILE A 367 7.11 -16.34 1.82
C ILE A 367 6.81 -17.56 0.96
N TYR A 368 6.25 -17.29 -0.21
CA TYR A 368 6.07 -18.27 -1.28
C TYR A 368 6.72 -17.74 -2.56
N VAL A 369 7.65 -18.51 -3.13
CA VAL A 369 8.37 -18.16 -4.37
C VAL A 369 8.12 -19.22 -5.41
N ASP A 370 7.41 -18.84 -6.49
CA ASP A 370 7.04 -19.67 -7.63
C ASP A 370 7.54 -19.05 -8.93
N ASN A 371 8.85 -19.04 -9.11
CA ASN A 371 9.51 -18.48 -10.28
C ASN A 371 9.84 -19.57 -11.30
N ASP A 372 9.50 -19.37 -12.55
CA ASP A 372 9.76 -20.31 -13.63
C ASP A 372 11.18 -20.16 -14.24
N SER A 373 11.90 -19.13 -13.85
CA SER A 373 13.24 -18.78 -14.36
C SER A 373 14.26 -18.63 -13.22
N ASP A 374 15.49 -19.12 -13.44
CA ASP A 374 16.62 -18.91 -12.53
C ASP A 374 17.10 -17.44 -12.49
N SER A 375 16.55 -16.56 -13.32
CA SER A 375 16.93 -15.14 -13.38
C SER A 375 16.22 -14.31 -12.33
N GLU A 376 15.00 -14.67 -11.94
CA GLU A 376 14.23 -13.99 -10.91
C GLU A 376 14.65 -14.45 -9.52
N LYS A 377 14.79 -13.48 -8.61
CA LYS A 377 15.26 -13.73 -7.24
C LYS A 377 14.54 -12.89 -6.21
N VAL A 378 14.20 -13.52 -5.11
CA VAL A 378 13.77 -12.85 -3.89
C VAL A 378 14.95 -12.73 -2.94
N ASN A 379 15.37 -11.51 -2.64
CA ASN A 379 16.45 -11.21 -1.71
C ASN A 379 15.90 -10.59 -0.44
N MET A 380 16.27 -11.13 0.71
CA MET A 380 15.99 -10.57 2.02
C MET A 380 17.29 -10.24 2.74
N ASN A 381 17.44 -9.00 3.20
CA ASN A 381 18.65 -8.55 3.88
C ASN A 381 18.30 -7.89 5.21
N GLU A 382 18.96 -8.30 6.29
CA GLU A 382 18.79 -7.73 7.64
C GLU A 382 17.34 -7.74 8.15
N CYS A 383 16.50 -8.66 7.65
CA CYS A 383 15.10 -8.80 8.04
C CYS A 383 14.96 -9.58 9.36
N THR A 384 13.85 -9.37 10.05
CA THR A 384 13.50 -10.15 11.25
C THR A 384 12.21 -10.92 10.99
N LEU A 385 12.26 -12.25 11.06
CA LEU A 385 11.13 -13.15 10.94
C LEU A 385 10.97 -13.90 12.27
N ASN A 386 9.89 -13.66 12.99
CA ASN A 386 9.70 -14.27 14.30
C ASN A 386 8.22 -14.41 14.66
N LYS A 387 7.87 -15.49 15.37
CA LYS A 387 6.51 -15.76 15.85
C LYS A 387 5.44 -15.72 14.74
N ASN A 388 5.81 -16.08 13.55
CA ASN A 388 4.82 -16.35 12.51
C ASN A 388 4.40 -17.81 12.66
N ALA A 389 3.14 -18.10 12.51
CA ALA A 389 2.60 -19.45 12.63
C ALA A 389 1.69 -19.69 11.44
N SER A 390 2.12 -20.57 10.55
CA SER A 390 1.29 -20.97 9.42
C SER A 390 0.03 -21.71 9.88
N ILE A 391 -1.04 -21.53 9.14
CA ILE A 391 -2.27 -22.28 9.30
C ILE A 391 -1.99 -23.73 8.85
N ASP A 392 -2.57 -24.71 9.54
CA ASP A 392 -2.53 -26.13 9.19
C ASP A 392 -1.12 -26.78 9.15
N ASN A 393 -0.13 -26.25 9.88
CA ASN A 393 1.26 -26.69 9.88
C ASN A 393 1.94 -26.66 8.50
N ALA A 394 1.50 -25.79 7.61
CA ALA A 394 2.24 -25.51 6.39
C ALA A 394 3.63 -24.92 6.71
N PRO A 395 4.63 -25.08 5.85
CA PRO A 395 5.92 -24.44 6.04
C PRO A 395 5.77 -22.90 6.02
N ASP A 396 6.52 -22.19 6.88
CA ASP A 396 6.50 -20.74 6.91
C ASP A 396 7.17 -20.11 5.69
N ILE A 397 8.09 -20.85 5.06
CA ILE A 397 8.81 -20.44 3.84
C ILE A 397 8.73 -21.58 2.83
N GLN A 398 8.19 -21.30 1.66
CA GLN A 398 8.09 -22.23 0.53
C GLN A 398 8.82 -21.66 -0.69
N VAL A 399 9.68 -22.46 -1.31
CA VAL A 399 10.38 -22.12 -2.54
C VAL A 399 10.21 -23.26 -3.53
N GLU A 400 9.50 -23.01 -4.63
CA GLU A 400 9.27 -24.01 -5.67
C GLU A 400 10.52 -24.28 -6.52
N THR A 401 10.46 -25.29 -7.38
CA THR A 401 11.62 -25.99 -7.97
C THR A 401 12.63 -25.08 -8.69
N LYS A 402 12.20 -23.97 -9.26
CA LYS A 402 13.08 -22.99 -9.93
C LYS A 402 13.26 -21.70 -9.15
N GLY A 403 12.49 -21.51 -8.07
CA GLY A 403 12.58 -20.32 -7.26
C GLY A 403 13.93 -20.17 -6.56
N THR A 404 14.37 -18.93 -6.37
CA THR A 404 15.56 -18.61 -5.58
C THR A 404 15.21 -17.58 -4.51
N LEU A 405 15.41 -17.95 -3.25
CA LEU A 405 15.34 -17.06 -2.10
C LEU A 405 16.72 -16.89 -1.48
N ALA A 406 17.22 -15.67 -1.42
CA ALA A 406 18.46 -15.33 -0.73
C ALA A 406 18.20 -14.56 0.56
N MET A 407 18.68 -15.05 1.69
CA MET A 407 18.48 -14.44 3.01
C MET A 407 19.83 -14.10 3.65
N ASN A 408 20.15 -12.80 3.71
CA ASN A 408 21.43 -12.33 4.21
C ASN A 408 21.26 -11.59 5.55
N ASN A 409 21.97 -12.03 6.57
CA ASN A 409 21.93 -11.43 7.92
C ASN A 409 20.51 -11.32 8.53
N CYS A 410 19.57 -12.17 8.10
CA CYS A 410 18.24 -12.19 8.64
C CYS A 410 18.20 -12.87 10.02
N ALA A 411 17.44 -12.29 10.95
CA ALA A 411 17.14 -12.93 12.23
C ALA A 411 15.87 -13.79 12.08
N ILE A 412 16.03 -15.11 12.14
CA ILE A 412 14.94 -16.06 11.93
C ILE A 412 14.67 -16.76 13.27
N GLY A 413 13.44 -16.64 13.76
CA GLY A 413 12.97 -17.34 14.95
C GLY A 413 12.51 -18.77 14.63
N ASP A 414 11.45 -19.22 15.29
CA ASP A 414 10.85 -20.53 15.04
C ASP A 414 10.16 -20.53 13.65
N THR A 415 10.87 -20.98 12.63
CA THR A 415 10.43 -20.93 11.21
C THR A 415 10.70 -22.28 10.56
N ASN A 416 9.70 -22.86 9.93
CA ASN A 416 9.77 -24.09 9.18
C ASN A 416 10.00 -23.80 7.69
N PHE A 417 10.86 -24.59 7.04
CA PHE A 417 11.20 -24.44 5.63
C PHE A 417 10.73 -25.66 4.82
N GLU A 418 10.15 -25.42 3.66
CA GLU A 418 10.05 -26.40 2.58
C GLU A 418 10.74 -25.80 1.33
N ASP A 419 11.91 -26.35 0.97
CA ASP A 419 12.67 -25.93 -0.19
C ASP A 419 12.67 -27.03 -1.26
N LYS A 420 11.93 -26.85 -2.33
CA LYS A 420 12.10 -27.60 -3.59
C LYS A 420 13.01 -26.83 -4.55
N GLY A 421 13.20 -25.55 -4.33
CA GLY A 421 14.04 -24.63 -5.08
C GLY A 421 15.37 -24.37 -4.40
N LYS A 422 15.86 -23.11 -4.47
CA LYS A 422 17.15 -22.72 -3.95
C LYS A 422 17.04 -21.66 -2.86
N VAL A 423 17.48 -21.99 -1.65
CA VAL A 423 17.60 -21.03 -0.55
C VAL A 423 19.06 -20.73 -0.29
N GLU A 424 19.48 -19.48 -0.43
CA GLU A 424 20.84 -19.00 -0.21
C GLU A 424 20.94 -18.14 1.04
N GLY A 425 22.12 -18.05 1.67
CA GLY A 425 22.39 -17.10 2.75
C GLY A 425 22.03 -17.60 4.15
N VAL A 426 20.90 -18.23 4.36
CA VAL A 426 20.62 -19.00 5.59
C VAL A 426 21.64 -20.12 5.75
N GLY A 427 22.27 -20.46 4.66
CA GLY A 427 23.19 -21.55 4.47
C GLY A 427 24.56 -21.43 5.12
N SER A 428 24.94 -20.34 5.75
CA SER A 428 26.13 -20.40 6.63
C SER A 428 25.83 -21.08 7.97
N LEU A 429 24.55 -21.14 8.38
CA LEU A 429 24.08 -21.91 9.53
C LEU A 429 23.24 -23.13 9.14
N PHE A 430 22.58 -23.12 7.98
CA PHE A 430 21.61 -24.13 7.59
C PHE A 430 21.65 -24.54 6.10
N GLY A 431 22.79 -24.47 5.41
CA GLY A 431 22.93 -24.86 3.99
C GLY A 431 22.70 -26.36 3.74
N GLU A 432 22.55 -26.77 2.49
CA GLU A 432 22.20 -28.11 1.98
C GLU A 432 22.43 -29.26 2.98
N GLY A 433 21.36 -29.76 3.59
CA GLY A 433 21.45 -30.75 4.68
C GLY A 433 21.49 -30.14 6.08
N SER A 434 20.73 -29.05 6.35
CA SER A 434 20.83 -28.26 7.57
C SER A 434 20.69 -29.03 8.87
N LEU A 435 19.82 -30.00 8.96
CA LEU A 435 19.75 -30.93 10.08
C LEU A 435 21.05 -31.76 10.22
N THR A 436 21.66 -32.14 9.10
CA THR A 436 22.94 -32.90 9.08
C THR A 436 24.08 -31.97 9.53
N ASN A 437 24.12 -30.73 9.11
CA ASN A 437 25.16 -29.76 9.50
C ASN A 437 25.02 -29.32 10.97
N ILE A 438 23.80 -29.11 11.47
CA ILE A 438 23.56 -28.86 12.91
C ILE A 438 23.96 -30.08 13.73
N LEU A 439 23.60 -31.29 13.31
CA LEU A 439 24.01 -32.49 13.97
C LEU A 439 25.53 -32.67 13.92
N VAL A 440 26.21 -32.31 12.83
CA VAL A 440 27.66 -32.31 12.74
C VAL A 440 28.30 -31.28 13.67
N ILE A 441 27.80 -30.07 13.73
CA ILE A 441 28.27 -29.01 14.65
C ILE A 441 28.03 -29.44 16.10
N ILE A 442 26.84 -29.94 16.44
CA ILE A 442 26.54 -30.44 17.78
C ILE A 442 27.42 -31.65 18.10
N SER A 443 27.66 -32.57 17.14
CA SER A 443 28.54 -33.72 17.33
C SER A 443 30.00 -33.33 17.48
N LEU A 444 30.47 -32.27 16.75
CA LEU A 444 31.82 -31.72 16.91
C LEU A 444 31.99 -31.03 18.27
N ILE A 445 31.00 -30.25 18.72
CA ILE A 445 31.02 -29.66 20.05
C ILE A 445 30.98 -30.72 21.14
N ALA A 446 30.10 -31.71 21.00
CA ALA A 446 30.01 -32.82 21.95
C ALA A 446 31.32 -33.66 21.97
N SER A 447 31.91 -33.89 20.79
CA SER A 447 33.21 -34.57 20.67
C SER A 447 34.35 -33.74 21.25
N GLY A 448 34.36 -32.43 21.02
CA GLY A 448 35.31 -31.47 21.61
C GLY A 448 35.23 -31.44 23.14
N VAL A 449 34.02 -31.41 23.69
CA VAL A 449 33.77 -31.49 25.14
C VAL A 449 34.19 -32.84 25.70
N ALA A 450 33.90 -33.93 24.99
CA ALA A 450 34.32 -35.29 25.39
C ALA A 450 35.84 -35.44 25.37
N ILE A 451 36.53 -34.93 24.33
CA ILE A 451 37.99 -34.89 24.25
C ILE A 451 38.57 -34.05 25.38
N PHE A 452 38.00 -32.88 25.63
CA PHE A 452 38.44 -32.03 26.73
C PHE A 452 38.27 -32.70 28.09
N LEU A 453 37.15 -33.35 28.33
CA LEU A 453 36.90 -34.11 29.56
C LEU A 453 37.89 -35.28 29.71
N VAL A 454 38.16 -36.04 28.62
CA VAL A 454 39.13 -37.12 28.63
C VAL A 454 40.56 -36.59 28.91
N VAL A 455 40.97 -35.50 28.25
CA VAL A 455 42.29 -34.89 28.48
C VAL A 455 42.37 -34.33 29.90
N TYR A 456 41.31 -33.68 30.39
CA TYR A 456 41.25 -33.19 31.77
C TYR A 456 41.31 -34.30 32.82
N TYR A 457 40.56 -35.41 32.59
CA TYR A 457 40.59 -36.56 33.48
C TYR A 457 41.92 -37.28 33.48
N ASN A 458 42.57 -37.41 32.33
CA ASN A 458 43.90 -38.02 32.21
C ASN A 458 44.99 -37.13 32.83
N LYS A 459 44.90 -35.79 32.72
CA LYS A 459 45.78 -34.85 33.45
C LYS A 459 45.60 -34.94 34.96
N LYS A 460 44.37 -35.15 35.44
CA LYS A 460 44.07 -35.32 36.88
C LYS A 460 44.58 -36.66 37.42
N LYS A 461 44.61 -37.74 36.61
CA LYS A 461 45.20 -39.03 36.96
C LYS A 461 46.74 -39.06 36.92
N ALA A 462 47.35 -38.19 36.12
CA ALA A 462 48.80 -38.07 35.97
C ALA A 462 49.47 -37.14 36.98
N ALA A 463 48.74 -36.58 37.93
CA ALA A 463 49.35 -35.82 39.05
C ALA A 463 50.08 -36.80 39.93
N PRO A 464 51.40 -36.67 40.19
CA PRO A 464 52.13 -37.58 41.01
C PRO A 464 51.60 -37.56 42.43
N VAL A 465 51.31 -38.76 42.96
CA VAL A 465 51.12 -38.96 44.40
C VAL A 465 52.44 -38.59 45.03
N ALA A 466 52.50 -37.49 45.76
CA ALA A 466 53.66 -37.14 46.58
C ALA A 466 53.82 -38.25 47.65
N ALA A 467 54.90 -38.96 47.48
CA ALA A 467 55.35 -39.91 48.51
C ALA A 467 55.70 -39.15 49.76
N ASN A 468 54.90 -39.24 50.79
CA ASN A 468 55.31 -38.92 52.15
C ASN A 468 55.94 -40.21 52.75
N GLY A 469 57.23 -40.12 52.88
CA GLY A 469 58.05 -41.08 53.57
C GLY A 469 57.72 -41.17 55.07
N ALA A 470 57.90 -42.35 55.54
CA ALA A 470 57.76 -42.77 56.90
C ALA A 470 58.68 -42.04 57.86
N THR A 471 58.23 -41.79 59.08
CA THR A 471 59.02 -41.97 60.26
C THR A 471 58.13 -42.53 61.37
N ASP A 472 58.62 -43.71 61.83
CA ASP A 472 58.21 -44.40 63.04
C ASP A 472 58.28 -43.38 64.25
N THR A 473 57.44 -43.60 65.18
CA THR A 473 57.79 -43.81 66.60
C THR A 473 56.55 -44.27 67.37
N GLU A 474 56.92 -45.34 68.11
CA GLU A 474 56.14 -46.00 69.17
C GLU A 474 55.67 -45.02 70.24
N ALA A 475 54.62 -45.34 70.90
CA ALA A 475 54.51 -45.68 72.31
C ALA A 475 53.05 -45.43 72.82
N ASP A 476 52.53 -46.51 73.25
CA ASP A 476 52.00 -46.82 74.60
C ASP A 476 50.87 -46.03 75.17
N ASP A 477 49.95 -46.86 75.63
CA ASP A 477 49.19 -46.94 76.84
C ASP A 477 47.85 -46.12 77.06
N GLU A 478 46.91 -47.03 77.40
CA GLU A 478 45.86 -46.97 78.45
C GLU A 478 44.80 -45.79 78.38
N GLU A 479 43.60 -46.11 78.24
CA GLU A 479 42.46 -46.59 79.00
C GLU A 479 41.21 -46.78 78.13
#